data_50d75f361b3a247d86480ba954873e86
#
_entry.id   50d75f361b3a247d86480ba954873e86
#
_cell.length_a   1.000
_cell.length_b   1.000
_cell.length_c   1.000
_cell.angle_alpha   90.00
_cell.angle_beta   90.00
_cell.angle_gamma   90.00
#
_symmetry.space_group_name_H-M   'P 1'
#
loop_
_entity.id
_entity.type
_entity.pdbx_description
1 polymer ?
#
loop_
_entity_poly.entity_id
_entity_poly.type
_entity_poly.pdbx_seq_one_letter_code
_entity_poly.pdbx_strand_id
1 'polypeptide(L)'
;MIQLMLMTTMLLTGIMFLNMIHPLAMGLTLLIQTLLICLITGLMSKSFWFSYILFLIFLGGMLVLFIYVTSLASNEMFSMSTKLLLMNSMVISIMMFILLLIDNNFFLNWMTNNDMFSNYILNYFIPENSLNLNKLYNFPTNFTSIMLMNYLLITLIAIVKITKLSKGPLRLMN
;
A
#
# COMPACT_ATOMS: atom_id res chain seq x y z
N MET A 1 11.75 2.85 16.31
CA MET A 1 11.78 4.20 15.69
C MET A 1 11.25 4.18 14.25
N ILE A 2 11.96 3.54 13.32
CA ILE A 2 11.59 3.55 11.88
C ILE A 2 10.16 3.10 11.63
N GLN A 3 9.67 2.06 12.30
CA GLN A 3 8.30 1.58 12.14
C GLN A 3 7.24 2.59 12.63
N LEU A 4 7.48 3.23 13.76
CA LEU A 4 6.58 4.28 14.26
C LEU A 4 6.56 5.49 13.32
N MET A 5 7.71 5.87 12.78
CA MET A 5 7.79 6.91 11.76
C MET A 5 6.99 6.54 10.51
N LEU A 6 7.12 5.31 10.02
CA LEU A 6 6.37 4.83 8.87
C LEU A 6 4.85 4.77 9.14
N MET A 7 4.44 4.32 10.33
CA MET A 7 3.03 4.31 10.72
C MET A 7 2.43 5.71 10.77
N THR A 8 3.15 6.66 11.36
CA THR A 8 2.68 8.07 11.45
C THR A 8 2.65 8.74 10.08
N THR A 9 3.66 8.52 9.23
CA THR A 9 3.66 9.06 7.86
C THR A 9 2.56 8.45 7.01
N MET A 10 2.25 7.16 7.18
CA MET A 10 1.14 6.49 6.52
C MET A 10 -0.22 7.09 6.92
N LEU A 11 -0.46 7.35 8.20
CA LEU A 11 -1.69 8.00 8.66
C LEU A 11 -1.84 9.41 8.08
N LEU A 12 -0.76 10.18 8.08
CA LEU A 12 -0.77 11.54 7.56
C LEU A 12 -1.02 11.58 6.04
N THR A 13 -0.40 10.70 5.28
CA THR A 13 -0.66 10.59 3.83
C THR A 13 -2.09 10.14 3.55
N GLY A 14 -2.68 9.28 4.40
CA GLY A 14 -4.09 8.90 4.32
C GLY A 14 -5.05 10.09 4.53
N ILE A 15 -4.76 10.96 5.52
CA ILE A 15 -5.54 12.18 5.76
C ILE A 15 -5.38 13.17 4.59
N MET A 16 -4.17 13.27 4.02
CA MET A 16 -3.96 14.08 2.81
C MET A 16 -4.80 13.59 1.64
N PHE A 17 -4.87 12.29 1.43
CA PHE A 17 -5.66 11.69 0.37
C PHE A 17 -7.14 12.11 0.43
N LEU A 18 -7.73 12.16 1.64
CA LEU A 18 -9.12 12.58 1.83
C LEU A 18 -9.38 14.04 1.43
N ASN A 19 -8.37 14.88 1.49
CA ASN A 19 -8.48 16.31 1.15
C ASN A 19 -8.15 16.62 -0.33
N MET A 20 -7.74 15.61 -1.12
CA MET A 20 -7.42 15.80 -2.54
C MET A 20 -8.70 15.73 -3.39
N ILE A 21 -8.87 16.71 -4.27
CA ILE A 21 -10.00 16.78 -5.21
C ILE A 21 -9.56 16.37 -6.61
N HIS A 22 -8.30 16.66 -6.99
CA HIS A 22 -7.81 16.42 -8.33
C HIS A 22 -7.46 14.93 -8.54
N PRO A 23 -7.97 14.27 -9.61
CA PRO A 23 -7.77 12.82 -9.82
C PRO A 23 -6.30 12.42 -9.94
N LEU A 24 -5.49 13.25 -10.60
CA LEU A 24 -4.05 13.02 -10.75
C LEU A 24 -3.32 13.07 -9.40
N ALA A 25 -3.68 14.04 -8.53
CA ALA A 25 -3.13 14.13 -7.19
C ALA A 25 -3.54 12.92 -6.32
N MET A 26 -4.79 12.46 -6.44
CA MET A 26 -5.26 11.24 -5.78
C MET A 26 -4.44 10.02 -6.20
N GLY A 27 -4.20 9.83 -7.51
CA GLY A 27 -3.39 8.74 -8.02
C GLY A 27 -1.96 8.75 -7.47
N LEU A 28 -1.33 9.94 -7.43
CA LEU A 28 0.02 10.10 -6.90
C LEU A 28 0.10 9.80 -5.39
N THR A 29 -0.86 10.29 -4.61
CA THR A 29 -0.90 10.02 -3.15
C THR A 29 -1.17 8.55 -2.86
N LEU A 30 -2.01 7.86 -3.65
CA LEU A 30 -2.19 6.42 -3.56
C LEU A 30 -0.91 5.64 -3.87
N LEU A 31 -0.11 6.08 -4.85
CA LEU A 31 1.18 5.48 -5.15
C LEU A 31 2.15 5.57 -3.96
N ILE A 32 2.24 6.74 -3.33
CA ILE A 32 3.04 6.93 -2.11
C ILE A 32 2.51 6.05 -0.97
N GLN A 33 1.18 5.98 -0.83
CA GLN A 33 0.54 5.17 0.20
C GLN A 33 0.82 3.67 0.03
N THR A 34 0.77 3.15 -1.20
CA THR A 34 1.10 1.74 -1.46
C THR A 34 2.55 1.41 -1.13
N LEU A 35 3.49 2.32 -1.40
CA LEU A 35 4.89 2.17 -1.03
C LEU A 35 5.04 2.09 0.50
N LEU A 36 4.40 2.99 1.25
CA LEU A 36 4.44 2.99 2.72
C LEU A 36 3.83 1.73 3.32
N ILE A 37 2.69 1.26 2.79
CA ILE A 37 2.05 0.02 3.22
C ILE A 37 2.97 -1.17 3.01
N CYS A 38 3.62 -1.26 1.84
CA CYS A 38 4.54 -2.34 1.54
C CYS A 38 5.77 -2.34 2.47
N LEU A 39 6.30 -1.18 2.83
CA LEU A 39 7.39 -1.07 3.80
C LEU A 39 6.96 -1.53 5.19
N ILE A 40 5.79 -1.08 5.66
CA ILE A 40 5.26 -1.46 6.98
C ILE A 40 4.99 -2.96 7.04
N THR A 41 4.32 -3.52 6.03
CA THR A 41 4.04 -4.96 5.99
C THR A 41 5.32 -5.79 5.93
N GLY A 42 6.36 -5.31 5.23
CA GLY A 42 7.68 -5.95 5.23
C GLY A 42 8.32 -5.98 6.60
N LEU A 43 8.27 -4.86 7.33
CA LEU A 43 8.83 -4.76 8.68
C LEU A 43 8.04 -5.58 9.72
N MET A 44 6.74 -5.81 9.51
CA MET A 44 5.90 -6.62 10.41
C MET A 44 5.93 -8.12 10.09
N SER A 45 6.32 -8.50 8.88
CA SER A 45 6.42 -9.90 8.45
C SER A 45 7.77 -10.50 8.81
N LYS A 46 7.85 -11.84 8.81
CA LYS A 46 9.10 -12.56 9.08
C LYS A 46 10.12 -12.46 7.96
N SER A 47 9.66 -12.26 6.72
CA SER A 47 10.49 -12.12 5.53
C SER A 47 9.91 -11.05 4.60
N PHE A 48 10.77 -10.31 3.90
CA PHE A 48 10.35 -9.25 2.98
C PHE A 48 9.77 -9.75 1.64
N TRP A 49 9.78 -11.05 1.38
CA TRP A 49 9.37 -11.63 0.11
C TRP A 49 7.91 -11.30 -0.27
N PHE A 50 6.97 -11.47 0.65
CA PHE A 50 5.56 -11.13 0.42
C PHE A 50 5.34 -9.63 0.23
N SER A 51 6.04 -8.81 0.98
CA SER A 51 5.99 -7.36 0.84
C SER A 51 6.46 -6.91 -0.54
N TYR A 52 7.51 -7.53 -1.06
CA TYR A 52 8.02 -7.25 -2.41
C TYR A 52 7.02 -7.62 -3.51
N ILE A 53 6.38 -8.79 -3.42
CA ILE A 53 5.35 -9.20 -4.38
C ILE A 53 4.15 -8.25 -4.32
N LEU A 54 3.71 -7.92 -3.11
CA LEU A 54 2.61 -6.98 -2.89
C LEU A 54 2.92 -5.62 -3.54
N PHE A 55 4.13 -5.10 -3.34
CA PHE A 55 4.58 -3.86 -3.97
C PHE A 55 4.53 -3.94 -5.50
N LEU A 56 5.05 -5.01 -6.11
CA LEU A 56 5.05 -5.18 -7.56
C LEU A 56 3.63 -5.20 -8.15
N ILE A 57 2.70 -5.92 -7.51
CA ILE A 57 1.34 -6.06 -8.00
C ILE A 57 0.58 -4.75 -7.86
N PHE A 58 0.67 -4.09 -6.71
CA PHE A 58 -0.01 -2.81 -6.48
C PHE A 58 0.58 -1.69 -7.34
N LEU A 59 1.90 -1.60 -7.43
CA LEU A 59 2.55 -0.60 -8.27
C LEU A 59 2.17 -0.80 -9.74
N GLY A 60 2.18 -2.05 -10.24
CA GLY A 60 1.77 -2.35 -11.60
C GLY A 60 0.32 -1.95 -11.89
N GLY A 61 -0.63 -2.31 -11.00
CA GLY A 61 -2.04 -1.94 -11.13
C GLY A 61 -2.28 -0.43 -11.03
N MET A 62 -1.64 0.23 -10.06
CA MET A 62 -1.75 1.68 -9.87
C MET A 62 -1.12 2.48 -11.00
N LEU A 63 -0.03 1.99 -11.59
CA LEU A 63 0.61 2.65 -12.71
C LEU A 63 -0.28 2.69 -13.95
N VAL A 64 -0.98 1.59 -14.25
CA VAL A 64 -1.96 1.54 -15.35
C VAL A 64 -3.12 2.50 -15.08
N LEU A 65 -3.67 2.50 -13.87
CA LEU A 65 -4.73 3.43 -13.46
C LEU A 65 -4.27 4.88 -13.59
N PHE A 66 -3.04 5.19 -13.16
CA PHE A 66 -2.47 6.52 -13.24
C PHE A 66 -2.33 7.00 -14.70
N ILE A 67 -1.82 6.15 -15.60
CA ILE A 67 -1.71 6.47 -17.03
C ILE A 67 -3.10 6.73 -17.63
N TYR A 68 -4.09 5.92 -17.27
CA TYR A 68 -5.47 6.11 -17.74
C TYR A 68 -6.06 7.44 -17.27
N VAL A 69 -5.90 7.76 -15.99
CA VAL A 69 -6.40 9.02 -15.40
C VAL A 69 -5.69 10.23 -16.01
N THR A 70 -4.37 10.17 -16.19
CA THR A 70 -3.62 11.28 -16.82
C THR A 70 -4.05 11.52 -18.27
N SER A 71 -4.36 10.45 -19.01
CA SER A 71 -4.85 10.58 -20.39
C SER A 71 -6.24 11.22 -20.48
N LEU A 72 -7.12 10.98 -19.51
CA LEU A 72 -8.45 11.56 -19.45
C LEU A 72 -8.45 13.00 -18.91
N ALA A 73 -7.61 13.29 -17.93
CA ALA A 73 -7.55 14.56 -17.23
C ALA A 73 -6.47 15.51 -17.78
N SER A 74 -6.06 15.32 -19.03
CA SER A 74 -4.99 16.12 -19.66
C SER A 74 -5.27 17.63 -19.73
N ASN A 75 -6.55 18.02 -19.71
CA ASN A 75 -6.99 19.43 -19.81
C ASN A 75 -7.22 20.08 -18.44
N GLU A 76 -7.11 19.35 -17.33
CA GLU A 76 -7.31 19.93 -16.00
C GLU A 76 -6.01 20.55 -15.49
N MET A 77 -6.04 21.84 -15.16
CA MET A 77 -4.89 22.51 -14.56
C MET A 77 -4.68 22.02 -13.14
N PHE A 78 -3.52 21.47 -12.88
CA PHE A 78 -3.11 21.01 -11.55
C PHE A 78 -2.77 22.20 -10.65
N SER A 79 -3.66 22.50 -9.71
CA SER A 79 -3.41 23.48 -8.65
C SER A 79 -3.21 22.78 -7.32
N MET A 80 -1.95 22.66 -6.90
CA MET A 80 -1.67 22.23 -5.52
C MET A 80 -1.92 23.36 -4.54
N SER A 81 -2.71 23.11 -3.51
CA SER A 81 -2.86 24.06 -2.40
C SER A 81 -1.60 24.00 -1.52
N THR A 82 -0.73 24.98 -1.66
CA THR A 82 0.50 25.14 -0.85
C THR A 82 0.20 25.12 0.65
N LYS A 83 -0.99 25.59 1.06
CA LYS A 83 -1.45 25.58 2.44
C LYS A 83 -1.58 24.17 3.01
N LEU A 84 -2.13 23.22 2.24
CA LEU A 84 -2.24 21.80 2.65
C LEU A 84 -0.87 21.14 2.79
N LEU A 85 0.05 21.43 1.87
CA LEU A 85 1.42 20.94 1.95
C LEU A 85 2.14 21.46 3.20
N LEU A 86 2.03 22.75 3.50
CA LEU A 86 2.65 23.34 4.67
C LEU A 86 2.06 22.81 5.98
N MET A 87 0.74 22.68 6.08
CA MET A 87 0.09 22.09 7.26
C MET A 87 0.59 20.67 7.51
N ASN A 88 0.70 19.89 6.46
CA ASN A 88 1.11 18.49 6.57
C ASN A 88 2.60 18.35 6.93
N SER A 89 3.46 19.14 6.34
CA SER A 89 4.89 19.18 6.69
C SER A 89 5.10 19.61 8.16
N MET A 90 4.31 20.55 8.68
CA MET A 90 4.34 20.90 10.10
C MET A 90 3.92 19.72 10.99
N VAL A 91 2.84 19.03 10.65
CA VAL A 91 2.40 17.87 11.45
C VAL A 91 3.44 16.75 11.43
N ILE A 92 4.04 16.48 10.27
CA ILE A 92 5.14 15.50 10.16
C ILE A 92 6.33 15.91 11.04
N SER A 93 6.74 17.17 11.02
CA SER A 93 7.88 17.65 11.81
C SER A 93 7.62 17.57 13.31
N ILE A 94 6.40 17.91 13.76
CA ILE A 94 5.98 17.80 15.16
C ILE A 94 5.98 16.33 15.60
N MET A 95 5.40 15.45 14.80
CA MET A 95 5.40 14.01 15.11
C MET A 95 6.81 13.42 15.14
N MET A 96 7.69 13.85 14.23
CA MET A 96 9.10 13.48 14.23
C MET A 96 9.79 13.90 15.52
N PHE A 97 9.54 15.13 15.97
CA PHE A 97 10.09 15.66 17.20
C PHE A 97 9.60 14.90 18.44
N ILE A 98 8.31 14.58 18.50
CA ILE A 98 7.73 13.77 19.59
C ILE A 98 8.38 12.38 19.62
N LEU A 99 8.58 11.73 18.47
CA LEU A 99 9.20 10.43 18.39
C LEU A 99 10.67 10.42 18.83
N LEU A 100 11.39 11.53 18.67
CA LEU A 100 12.75 11.67 19.18
C LEU A 100 12.80 11.80 20.71
N LEU A 101 11.72 12.30 21.34
CA LEU A 101 11.62 12.44 22.79
C LEU A 101 11.18 11.14 23.49
N ILE A 102 10.60 10.20 22.77
CA ILE A 102 10.13 8.91 23.32
C ILE A 102 11.29 7.93 23.35
N ASP A 103 11.55 7.34 24.51
CA ASP A 103 12.60 6.34 24.70
C ASP A 103 12.39 5.11 23.81
N ASN A 104 13.44 4.75 23.07
CA ASN A 104 13.44 3.65 22.10
C ASN A 104 13.15 2.26 22.70
N ASN A 105 13.43 2.06 23.97
CA ASN A 105 13.37 0.73 24.59
C ASN A 105 11.96 0.19 24.77
N PHE A 106 10.95 1.06 24.80
CA PHE A 106 9.56 0.65 25.00
C PHE A 106 8.96 -0.10 23.79
N PHE A 107 9.42 0.21 22.58
CA PHE A 107 8.86 -0.33 21.33
C PHE A 107 9.75 -1.40 20.67
N LEU A 108 11.00 -1.53 21.04
CA LEU A 108 11.92 -2.49 20.43
C LEU A 108 11.50 -3.95 20.61
N ASN A 109 10.85 -4.28 21.73
CA ASN A 109 10.46 -5.65 22.04
C ASN A 109 9.24 -6.17 21.26
N TRP A 110 8.46 -5.27 20.63
CA TRP A 110 7.22 -5.67 19.95
C TRP A 110 7.38 -5.96 18.45
N MET A 111 8.51 -5.58 17.87
CA MET A 111 8.62 -5.49 16.40
C MET A 111 9.97 -5.99 15.86
N THR A 112 10.46 -7.13 16.36
CA THR A 112 11.66 -7.77 15.83
C THR A 112 11.32 -8.76 14.73
N ASN A 113 11.85 -8.55 13.53
CA ASN A 113 11.76 -9.51 12.43
C ASN A 113 12.90 -10.52 12.49
N ASN A 114 12.65 -11.76 12.03
CA ASN A 114 13.68 -12.78 11.97
C ASN A 114 14.86 -12.40 11.05
N ASP A 115 14.59 -11.61 10.01
CA ASP A 115 15.63 -11.13 9.08
C ASP A 115 16.58 -10.10 9.73
N MET A 116 16.20 -9.53 10.88
CA MET A 116 17.05 -8.61 11.66
C MET A 116 18.03 -9.34 12.58
N PHE A 117 17.80 -10.62 12.86
CA PHE A 117 18.75 -11.44 13.59
C PHE A 117 19.72 -12.08 12.61
N SER A 118 21.02 -11.82 12.80
CA SER A 118 22.08 -12.51 12.07
C SER A 118 22.09 -13.98 12.44
N ASN A 119 21.32 -14.78 11.69
CA ASN A 119 21.22 -16.24 11.88
C ASN A 119 22.48 -16.92 11.36
N TYR A 120 23.57 -16.90 12.11
CA TYR A 120 24.77 -17.68 11.78
C TYR A 120 24.61 -19.18 11.96
N ILE A 121 23.54 -19.69 12.58
CA ILE A 121 23.44 -21.10 13.00
C ILE A 121 22.25 -21.87 12.40
N LEU A 122 21.18 -21.22 11.93
CA LEU A 122 19.95 -21.90 11.48
C LEU A 122 19.73 -21.98 9.96
N ASN A 123 20.57 -21.37 9.15
CA ASN A 123 20.38 -21.30 7.69
C ASN A 123 20.76 -22.58 6.92
N TYR A 124 21.15 -23.66 7.59
CA TYR A 124 21.64 -24.86 6.89
C TYR A 124 20.55 -25.84 6.46
N PHE A 125 19.32 -25.77 6.94
CA PHE A 125 18.37 -26.89 6.75
C PHE A 125 17.00 -26.58 6.17
N ILE A 126 16.57 -25.31 6.08
CA ILE A 126 15.23 -24.98 5.55
C ILE A 126 15.37 -23.83 4.54
N PRO A 127 15.04 -24.05 3.25
CA PRO A 127 15.04 -22.96 2.27
C PRO A 127 14.07 -21.86 2.71
N GLU A 128 14.54 -20.62 2.71
CA GLU A 128 13.74 -19.44 3.06
C GLU A 128 12.42 -19.44 2.27
N ASN A 129 11.31 -19.23 2.95
CA ASN A 129 9.96 -19.09 2.37
C ASN A 129 9.24 -20.37 1.89
N SER A 130 9.82 -21.55 1.89
CA SER A 130 9.12 -22.77 1.47
C SER A 130 7.90 -23.08 2.36
N LEU A 131 8.03 -22.84 3.67
CA LEU A 131 6.96 -23.03 4.65
C LEU A 131 5.84 -21.98 4.53
N ASN A 132 6.15 -20.78 4.05
CA ASN A 132 5.18 -19.70 3.92
C ASN A 132 4.18 -19.98 2.79
N LEU A 133 4.64 -20.50 1.66
CA LEU A 133 3.77 -20.91 0.55
C LEU A 133 2.88 -22.09 0.94
N ASN A 134 3.42 -23.08 1.62
CA ASN A 134 2.65 -24.22 2.09
C ASN A 134 1.56 -23.80 3.10
N LYS A 135 1.86 -22.85 3.98
CA LYS A 135 0.86 -22.28 4.90
C LYS A 135 -0.30 -21.59 4.19
N LEU A 136 -0.06 -20.98 3.04
CA LEU A 136 -1.08 -20.25 2.29
C LEU A 136 -2.15 -21.20 1.70
N TYR A 137 -1.76 -22.44 1.35
CA TYR A 137 -2.65 -23.45 0.77
C TYR A 137 -3.18 -24.46 1.79
N ASN A 138 -2.61 -24.49 3.00
CA ASN A 138 -3.06 -25.39 4.06
C ASN A 138 -4.22 -24.81 4.85
N PHE A 139 -4.97 -25.70 5.49
CA PHE A 139 -6.03 -25.31 6.43
C PHE A 139 -5.46 -24.56 7.65
N PRO A 140 -6.02 -23.43 8.13
CA PRO A 140 -7.30 -22.81 7.73
C PRO A 140 -7.19 -21.71 6.64
N THR A 141 -6.00 -21.32 6.21
CA THR A 141 -5.76 -20.17 5.31
C THR A 141 -6.24 -20.43 3.89
N ASN A 142 -6.48 -21.68 3.49
CA ASN A 142 -7.00 -22.00 2.17
C ASN A 142 -8.40 -21.39 1.93
N PHE A 143 -9.24 -21.24 2.96
CA PHE A 143 -10.55 -20.59 2.84
C PHE A 143 -10.44 -19.12 2.43
N THR A 144 -9.46 -18.41 2.97
CA THR A 144 -9.24 -17.00 2.59
C THR A 144 -8.79 -16.88 1.14
N SER A 145 -7.93 -17.78 0.66
CA SER A 145 -7.50 -17.78 -0.74
C SER A 145 -8.65 -18.08 -1.71
N ILE A 146 -9.51 -19.06 -1.40
CA ILE A 146 -10.70 -19.40 -2.19
C ILE A 146 -11.68 -18.21 -2.21
N MET A 147 -11.88 -17.56 -1.07
CA MET A 147 -12.78 -16.40 -0.96
C MET A 147 -12.28 -15.22 -1.81
N LEU A 148 -10.97 -14.97 -1.80
CA LEU A 148 -10.36 -13.94 -2.63
C LEU A 148 -10.46 -14.25 -4.13
N MET A 149 -10.26 -15.50 -4.53
CA MET A 149 -10.43 -15.92 -5.92
C MET A 149 -11.87 -15.72 -6.41
N ASN A 150 -12.87 -16.10 -5.60
CA ASN A 150 -14.29 -15.87 -5.91
C ASN A 150 -14.61 -14.38 -5.99
N TYR A 151 -14.08 -13.57 -5.09
CA TYR A 151 -14.26 -12.11 -5.13
C TYR A 151 -13.68 -11.51 -6.41
N LEU A 152 -12.47 -11.89 -6.81
CA LEU A 152 -11.87 -11.44 -8.08
C LEU A 152 -12.69 -11.87 -9.30
N LEU A 153 -13.23 -13.08 -9.32
CA LEU A 153 -14.10 -13.56 -10.39
C LEU A 153 -15.37 -12.70 -10.50
N ILE A 154 -16.04 -12.45 -9.38
CA ILE A 154 -17.26 -11.64 -9.35
C ILE A 154 -16.99 -10.21 -9.80
N THR A 155 -15.88 -9.61 -9.34
CA THR A 155 -15.50 -8.24 -9.75
C THR A 155 -15.20 -8.15 -11.24
N LEU A 156 -14.52 -9.14 -11.83
CA LEU A 156 -14.27 -9.21 -13.27
C LEU A 156 -15.59 -9.31 -14.07
N ILE A 157 -16.52 -10.16 -13.66
CA ILE A 157 -17.82 -10.29 -14.31
C ILE A 157 -18.61 -8.98 -14.22
N ALA A 158 -18.59 -8.33 -13.06
CA ALA A 158 -19.26 -7.04 -12.85
C ALA A 158 -18.67 -5.95 -13.76
N ILE A 159 -17.34 -5.84 -13.82
CA ILE A 159 -16.66 -4.85 -14.68
C ILE A 159 -17.02 -5.09 -16.15
N VAL A 160 -16.95 -6.33 -16.62
CA VAL A 160 -17.31 -6.66 -18.02
C VAL A 160 -18.77 -6.32 -18.33
N LYS A 161 -19.69 -6.49 -17.38
CA LYS A 161 -21.09 -6.09 -17.55
C LYS A 161 -21.30 -4.58 -17.59
N ILE A 162 -20.55 -3.83 -16.76
CA ILE A 162 -20.64 -2.36 -16.70
C ILE A 162 -20.01 -1.72 -17.95
N THR A 163 -18.86 -2.26 -18.41
CA THR A 163 -18.09 -1.72 -19.55
C THR A 163 -18.60 -2.17 -20.92
N LYS A 164 -19.80 -2.77 -21.04
CA LYS A 164 -20.36 -3.14 -22.35
C LYS A 164 -20.60 -1.91 -23.21
N LEU A 165 -19.61 -1.56 -24.01
CA LEU A 165 -19.60 -0.44 -24.97
C LEU A 165 -20.73 -0.52 -26.02
N SER A 166 -21.29 -1.71 -26.26
CA SER A 166 -22.40 -1.92 -27.22
C SER A 166 -23.75 -1.34 -26.77
N LYS A 167 -23.88 -0.92 -25.50
CA LYS A 167 -25.15 -0.43 -24.94
C LYS A 167 -25.21 1.08 -24.71
N GLY A 168 -24.21 1.84 -25.16
CA GLY A 168 -24.14 3.28 -25.04
C GLY A 168 -22.89 3.80 -24.30
N PRO A 169 -22.55 5.06 -24.47
CA PRO A 169 -21.39 5.66 -23.79
C PRO A 169 -21.64 5.78 -22.28
N LEU A 170 -20.60 5.56 -21.49
CA LEU A 170 -20.61 5.72 -20.04
C LEU A 170 -20.79 7.20 -19.61
N ARG A 171 -20.62 8.14 -20.54
CA ARG A 171 -20.77 9.58 -20.33
C ARG A 171 -21.90 10.09 -21.23
N LEU A 172 -22.88 10.78 -20.64
CA LEU A 172 -23.88 11.52 -21.40
C LEU A 172 -23.18 12.56 -22.27
N MET A 173 -23.33 12.44 -23.59
CA MET A 173 -22.91 13.48 -24.52
C MET A 173 -24.01 14.56 -24.49
N ASN A 174 -23.72 15.69 -23.88
CA ASN A 174 -24.49 16.92 -24.05
C ASN A 174 -24.06 17.60 -25.33
#